data_d8acf92a22d662c8e3cb18038e091f2d
#
_entry.id   d8acf92a22d662c8e3cb18038e091f2d
#
_cell.length_a   1.000
_cell.length_b   1.000
_cell.length_c   1.000
_cell.angle_alpha   90.00
_cell.angle_beta   90.00
_cell.angle_gamma   90.00
#
_symmetry.space_group_name_H-M   'P 1'
#
loop_
_entity.id
_entity.type
_entity.pdbx_description
1 polymer ?
#
loop_
_entity_poly.entity_id
_entity_poly.type
_entity_poly.pdbx_seq_one_letter_code
_entity_poly.pdbx_strand_id
1 'polypeptide(L)'
;MNRKAFNRINYGLFIVAAAADGKRNGCIVNSLHQVTSSSPYKFSLTVNKSNETFKTIEAAGSFAATVLAKDTPKDLVDLFGYKSGRVVDKFEGFDVQTDEAGNPYVKDHALARISCKIVEKLDLGTYMLYIGEAAEAETLGEGPALTVDDFKNG
;
A
#
# COMPACT_ATOMS: atom_id res chain seq x y z
N MET A 1 -21.66 10.67 -18.89
CA MET A 1 -21.14 9.46 -18.24
C MET A 1 -21.60 9.41 -16.78
N ASN A 2 -22.14 8.28 -16.35
CA ASN A 2 -22.59 8.11 -14.96
C ASN A 2 -21.45 7.53 -14.10
N ARG A 3 -20.74 8.39 -13.40
CA ARG A 3 -19.61 8.02 -12.57
C ARG A 3 -19.97 7.18 -11.34
N LYS A 4 -21.25 7.15 -10.95
CA LYS A 4 -21.73 6.30 -9.85
C LYS A 4 -21.50 4.82 -10.15
N ALA A 5 -21.40 4.45 -11.42
CA ALA A 5 -21.09 3.08 -11.83
C ALA A 5 -19.74 2.62 -11.25
N PHE A 6 -18.77 3.52 -11.10
CA PHE A 6 -17.45 3.21 -10.55
C PHE A 6 -17.53 2.73 -9.09
N ASN A 7 -18.52 3.23 -8.35
CA ASN A 7 -18.70 2.89 -6.94
C ASN A 7 -19.27 1.47 -6.73
N ARG A 8 -19.66 0.80 -7.82
CA ARG A 8 -20.10 -0.59 -7.75
C ARG A 8 -18.93 -1.58 -7.64
N ILE A 9 -17.72 -1.10 -7.93
CA ILE A 9 -16.51 -1.90 -7.76
C ILE A 9 -16.03 -1.68 -6.32
N ASN A 10 -15.91 -2.76 -5.56
CA ASN A 10 -15.35 -2.71 -4.23
C ASN A 10 -13.86 -3.07 -4.28
N TYR A 11 -13.05 -2.42 -3.45
CA TYR A 11 -11.60 -2.60 -3.41
C TYR A 11 -11.15 -2.93 -2.00
N GLY A 12 -10.06 -3.67 -1.89
CA GLY A 12 -9.34 -3.79 -0.63
C GLY A 12 -8.67 -2.46 -0.26
N LEU A 13 -8.31 -2.32 1.01
CA LEU A 13 -7.50 -1.21 1.49
C LEU A 13 -6.17 -1.73 2.01
N PHE A 14 -5.11 -1.08 1.60
CA PHE A 14 -3.74 -1.51 1.85
C PHE A 14 -2.90 -0.33 2.33
N ILE A 15 -1.87 -0.61 3.12
CA ILE A 15 -0.79 0.34 3.33
C ILE A 15 0.32 -0.05 2.37
N VAL A 16 0.79 0.89 1.55
CA VAL A 16 2.03 0.71 0.80
C VAL A 16 3.08 1.64 1.37
N ALA A 17 4.29 1.13 1.49
CA ALA A 17 5.38 1.85 2.15
C ALA A 17 6.72 1.56 1.51
N ALA A 18 7.63 2.50 1.65
CA ALA A 18 8.99 2.36 1.19
C ALA A 18 9.93 3.18 2.06
N ALA A 19 11.23 2.89 1.96
CA ALA A 19 12.26 3.68 2.61
C ALA A 19 13.41 3.92 1.64
N ALA A 20 13.91 5.15 1.64
CA ALA A 20 15.07 5.54 0.84
C ALA A 20 15.70 6.79 1.47
N ASP A 21 17.02 6.90 1.38
CA ASP A 21 17.78 8.08 1.84
C ASP A 21 17.50 8.45 3.30
N GLY A 22 17.34 7.44 4.16
CA GLY A 22 17.07 7.66 5.59
C GLY A 22 15.64 8.07 5.93
N LYS A 23 14.74 8.09 4.95
CA LYS A 23 13.33 8.45 5.13
C LYS A 23 12.44 7.26 4.86
N ARG A 24 11.36 7.14 5.64
CA ARG A 24 10.32 6.14 5.42
C ARG A 24 8.98 6.84 5.23
N ASN A 25 8.21 6.38 4.27
CA ASN A 25 6.88 6.91 3.98
C ASN A 25 5.92 5.78 3.66
N GLY A 26 4.65 6.01 3.93
CA GLY A 26 3.60 5.07 3.62
C GLY A 26 2.27 5.79 3.41
N CYS A 27 1.40 5.17 2.66
CA CYS A 27 0.06 5.70 2.42
C CYS A 27 -0.95 4.59 2.23
N ILE A 28 -2.22 4.93 2.41
CA ILE A 28 -3.34 4.03 2.10
C ILE A 28 -3.58 4.06 0.60
N VAL A 29 -3.75 2.88 0.01
CA VAL A 29 -4.16 2.72 -1.39
C VAL A 29 -5.28 1.68 -1.48
N ASN A 30 -6.08 1.80 -2.52
CA ASN A 30 -7.06 0.78 -2.92
C ASN A 30 -6.69 0.14 -4.27
N SER A 31 -5.53 0.47 -4.80
CA SER A 31 -5.13 0.20 -6.19
C SER A 31 -4.09 -0.90 -6.33
N LEU A 32 -3.97 -1.76 -5.33
CA LEU A 32 -3.08 -2.92 -5.41
C LEU A 32 -3.85 -4.12 -5.95
N HIS A 33 -3.36 -4.71 -7.05
CA HIS A 33 -3.96 -5.90 -7.66
C HIS A 33 -2.92 -6.92 -8.07
N GLN A 34 -3.22 -8.19 -7.85
CA GLN A 34 -2.43 -9.26 -8.42
C GLN A 34 -2.72 -9.36 -9.92
N VAL A 35 -1.69 -9.26 -10.73
CA VAL A 35 -1.81 -9.26 -12.20
C VAL A 35 -1.58 -10.64 -12.79
N THR A 36 -0.60 -11.38 -12.25
CA THR A 36 -0.30 -12.73 -12.71
C THR A 36 -0.46 -13.72 -11.56
N SER A 37 -1.00 -14.90 -11.87
CA SER A 37 -1.21 -15.98 -10.89
C SER A 37 -0.20 -17.12 -11.05
N SER A 38 0.82 -16.93 -11.88
CA SER A 38 1.94 -17.85 -12.06
C SER A 38 3.25 -17.09 -11.92
N SER A 39 4.33 -17.81 -11.56
CA SER A 39 5.65 -17.20 -11.38
C SER A 39 6.20 -16.68 -12.73
N PRO A 40 6.79 -15.46 -12.76
CA PRO A 40 6.94 -14.53 -11.65
C PRO A 40 5.62 -13.85 -11.28
N TYR A 41 5.30 -13.80 -9.99
CA TYR A 41 4.06 -13.19 -9.51
C TYR A 41 4.18 -11.68 -9.55
N LYS A 42 3.28 -11.04 -10.29
CA LYS A 42 3.30 -9.59 -10.47
C LYS A 42 2.04 -8.93 -9.94
N PHE A 43 2.24 -7.72 -9.42
CA PHE A 43 1.18 -6.87 -8.87
C PHE A 43 1.23 -5.52 -9.54
N SER A 44 0.07 -4.92 -9.76
CA SER A 44 -0.03 -3.53 -10.18
C SER A 44 -0.36 -2.64 -8.98
N LEU A 45 0.20 -1.44 -8.98
CA LEU A 45 -0.02 -0.42 -7.96
C LEU A 45 -0.03 0.94 -8.61
N THR A 46 -1.03 1.77 -8.30
CA THR A 46 -1.00 3.18 -8.70
C THR A 46 -0.87 4.06 -7.47
N VAL A 47 -0.03 5.09 -7.58
CA VAL A 47 0.19 6.06 -6.51
C VAL A 47 0.08 7.46 -7.10
N ASN A 48 -0.62 8.34 -6.38
CA ASN A 48 -0.70 9.75 -6.76
C ASN A 48 0.66 10.42 -6.60
N LYS A 49 1.13 11.10 -7.64
CA LYS A 49 2.44 11.75 -7.63
C LYS A 49 2.57 12.88 -6.62
N SER A 50 1.46 13.44 -6.15
CA SER A 50 1.47 14.46 -5.09
C SER A 50 1.70 13.88 -3.70
N ASN A 51 1.64 12.57 -3.54
CA ASN A 51 1.86 11.88 -2.28
C ASN A 51 3.37 11.77 -2.00
N GLU A 52 3.80 12.05 -0.79
CA GLU A 52 5.20 11.93 -0.40
C GLU A 52 5.73 10.50 -0.54
N THR A 53 4.87 9.51 -0.34
CA THR A 53 5.19 8.09 -0.53
C THR A 53 5.62 7.79 -1.96
N PHE A 54 5.04 8.48 -2.95
CA PHE A 54 5.45 8.33 -4.36
C PHE A 54 6.95 8.59 -4.54
N LYS A 55 7.45 9.68 -3.96
CA LYS A 55 8.88 10.05 -4.08
C LYS A 55 9.78 8.98 -3.47
N THR A 56 9.35 8.43 -2.34
CA THR A 56 10.12 7.39 -1.66
C THR A 56 10.12 6.08 -2.44
N ILE A 57 8.98 5.70 -3.00
CA ILE A 57 8.88 4.51 -3.86
C ILE A 57 9.77 4.67 -5.10
N GLU A 58 9.76 5.86 -5.74
CA GLU A 58 10.63 6.13 -6.91
C GLU A 58 12.10 5.98 -6.55
N ALA A 59 12.50 6.51 -5.40
CA ALA A 59 13.88 6.41 -4.94
C ALA A 59 14.29 4.99 -4.56
N ALA A 60 13.38 4.24 -3.92
CA ALA A 60 13.64 2.88 -3.46
C ALA A 60 13.61 1.85 -4.60
N GLY A 61 12.77 2.07 -5.61
CA GLY A 61 12.54 1.07 -6.69
C GLY A 61 11.81 -0.17 -6.23
N SER A 62 11.17 -0.11 -5.06
CA SER A 62 10.47 -1.23 -4.43
C SER A 62 9.47 -0.70 -3.42
N PHE A 63 8.58 -1.58 -2.96
CA PHE A 63 7.61 -1.23 -1.92
C PHE A 63 7.19 -2.48 -1.13
N ALA A 64 6.71 -2.23 0.08
CA ALA A 64 6.02 -3.23 0.90
C ALA A 64 4.54 -2.87 0.96
N ALA A 65 3.68 -3.84 0.69
CA ALA A 65 2.24 -3.67 0.77
C ALA A 65 1.69 -4.52 1.91
N THR A 66 0.81 -3.95 2.71
CA THR A 66 0.17 -4.62 3.85
C THR A 66 -1.33 -4.72 3.60
N VAL A 67 -1.85 -5.94 3.70
CA VAL A 67 -3.30 -6.19 3.64
C VAL A 67 -3.85 -5.96 5.04
N LEU A 68 -4.78 -5.02 5.18
CA LEU A 68 -5.36 -4.66 6.48
C LEU A 68 -6.57 -5.54 6.81
N ALA A 69 -6.70 -5.87 8.11
CA ALA A 69 -7.86 -6.58 8.63
C ALA A 69 -9.09 -5.68 8.65
N LYS A 70 -10.27 -6.28 8.55
CA LYS A 70 -11.55 -5.57 8.58
C LYS A 70 -11.74 -4.74 9.86
N ASP A 71 -11.19 -5.20 10.99
CA ASP A 71 -11.27 -4.52 12.28
C ASP A 71 -10.22 -3.44 12.48
N THR A 72 -9.47 -3.09 11.44
CA THR A 72 -8.47 -2.01 11.51
C THR A 72 -9.15 -0.71 11.97
N PRO A 73 -8.63 -0.05 13.03
CA PRO A 73 -9.20 1.20 13.51
C PRO A 73 -9.17 2.28 12.42
N LYS A 74 -10.23 3.06 12.35
CA LYS A 74 -10.34 4.17 11.41
C LYS A 74 -9.18 5.16 11.56
N ASP A 75 -8.72 5.39 12.78
CA ASP A 75 -7.60 6.31 13.06
C ASP A 75 -6.32 5.90 12.33
N LEU A 76 -6.05 4.60 12.24
CA LEU A 76 -4.89 4.11 11.50
C LEU A 76 -5.03 4.40 10.00
N VAL A 77 -6.21 4.13 9.45
CA VAL A 77 -6.48 4.39 8.03
C VAL A 77 -6.37 5.89 7.72
N ASP A 78 -6.93 6.73 8.59
CA ASP A 78 -6.87 8.19 8.43
C ASP A 78 -5.43 8.71 8.51
N LEU A 79 -4.63 8.15 9.43
CA LEU A 79 -3.23 8.53 9.57
C LEU A 79 -2.44 8.31 8.28
N PHE A 80 -2.54 7.12 7.69
CA PHE A 80 -1.83 6.81 6.46
C PHE A 80 -2.50 7.39 5.21
N GLY A 81 -3.82 7.65 5.28
CA GLY A 81 -4.59 8.16 4.15
C GLY A 81 -4.58 9.67 3.98
N TYR A 82 -4.55 10.41 5.10
CA TYR A 82 -4.77 11.87 5.08
C TYR A 82 -3.63 12.71 5.63
N LYS A 83 -2.65 12.10 6.31
CA LYS A 83 -1.49 12.85 6.82
C LYS A 83 -0.34 12.77 5.84
N SER A 84 0.46 13.84 5.77
CA SER A 84 1.65 13.87 4.94
C SER A 84 2.87 13.36 5.71
N GLY A 85 3.67 12.53 5.08
CA GLY A 85 4.97 12.11 5.61
C GLY A 85 5.98 13.24 5.80
N ARG A 86 5.71 14.43 5.23
CA ARG A 86 6.53 15.64 5.49
C ARG A 86 6.31 16.21 6.88
N VAL A 87 5.13 15.97 7.46
CA VAL A 87 4.69 16.59 8.70
C VAL A 87 4.85 15.63 9.87
N VAL A 88 4.56 14.35 9.67
CA VAL A 88 4.59 13.33 10.72
C VAL A 88 5.29 12.07 10.23
N ASP A 89 5.97 11.37 11.15
CA ASP A 89 6.40 9.98 10.93
C ASP A 89 5.21 9.08 11.26
N LYS A 90 4.54 8.59 10.22
CA LYS A 90 3.32 7.79 10.37
C LYS A 90 3.54 6.45 11.06
N PHE A 91 4.76 5.96 11.10
CA PHE A 91 5.10 4.66 11.66
C PHE A 91 5.38 4.70 13.16
N GLU A 92 5.55 5.89 13.73
CA GLU A 92 5.82 6.05 15.15
C GLU A 92 4.65 5.49 15.99
N GLY A 93 4.98 4.67 16.98
CA GLY A 93 4.00 4.08 17.88
C GLY A 93 3.42 2.74 17.42
N PHE A 94 3.82 2.24 16.26
CA PHE A 94 3.37 0.94 15.75
C PHE A 94 4.48 -0.10 15.82
N ASP A 95 4.09 -1.38 15.74
CA ASP A 95 5.03 -2.49 15.56
C ASP A 95 5.46 -2.52 14.10
N VAL A 96 6.61 -1.91 13.81
CA VAL A 96 7.14 -1.77 12.45
C VAL A 96 8.28 -2.74 12.24
N GLN A 97 8.18 -3.51 11.15
CA GLN A 97 9.24 -4.38 10.68
C GLN A 97 9.72 -3.89 9.32
N THR A 98 10.82 -4.42 8.83
CA THR A 98 11.33 -4.11 7.50
C THR A 98 11.48 -5.37 6.68
N ASP A 99 11.26 -5.26 5.37
CA ASP A 99 11.54 -6.33 4.42
C ASP A 99 13.05 -6.36 4.09
N GLU A 100 13.47 -7.30 3.24
CA GLU A 100 14.89 -7.43 2.87
C GLU A 100 15.44 -6.20 2.15
N ALA A 101 14.58 -5.47 1.43
CA ALA A 101 14.98 -4.24 0.75
C ALA A 101 15.01 -3.02 1.68
N GLY A 102 14.57 -3.18 2.93
CA GLY A 102 14.54 -2.10 3.92
C GLY A 102 13.25 -1.32 3.96
N ASN A 103 12.22 -1.73 3.23
CA ASN A 103 10.94 -1.05 3.25
C ASN A 103 10.15 -1.42 4.51
N PRO A 104 9.54 -0.43 5.19
CA PRO A 104 8.82 -0.71 6.43
C PRO A 104 7.43 -1.27 6.17
N TYR A 105 6.95 -2.10 7.09
CA TYR A 105 5.55 -2.47 7.14
C TYR A 105 5.07 -2.54 8.59
N VAL A 106 3.79 -2.17 8.79
CA VAL A 106 3.14 -2.18 10.10
C VAL A 106 2.52 -3.55 10.32
N LYS A 107 2.82 -4.18 11.44
CA LYS A 107 2.23 -5.48 11.79
C LYS A 107 0.86 -5.35 12.47
N ASP A 108 0.56 -4.18 13.05
CA ASP A 108 -0.72 -3.93 13.71
C ASP A 108 -1.86 -4.08 12.70
N HIS A 109 -2.81 -4.96 13.00
CA HIS A 109 -3.97 -5.22 12.15
C HIS A 109 -3.66 -5.77 10.75
N ALA A 110 -2.44 -6.27 10.53
CA ALA A 110 -2.03 -6.81 9.24
C ALA A 110 -2.45 -8.28 9.09
N LEU A 111 -3.04 -8.60 7.95
CA LEU A 111 -3.36 -10.00 7.57
C LEU A 111 -2.26 -10.63 6.75
N ALA A 112 -1.58 -9.83 5.96
CA ALA A 112 -0.51 -10.30 5.07
C ALA A 112 0.35 -9.12 4.65
N ARG A 113 1.56 -9.41 4.23
CA ARG A 113 2.42 -8.45 3.57
C ARG A 113 2.99 -9.03 2.29
N ILE A 114 3.20 -8.17 1.31
CA ILE A 114 3.77 -8.53 0.02
C ILE A 114 4.79 -7.46 -0.32
N SER A 115 6.04 -7.86 -0.52
CA SER A 115 7.11 -6.94 -0.91
C SER A 115 7.46 -7.15 -2.37
N CYS A 116 7.47 -6.07 -3.14
CA CYS A 116 7.68 -6.10 -4.58
C CYS A 116 8.86 -5.25 -4.99
N LYS A 117 9.59 -5.75 -5.98
CA LYS A 117 10.56 -4.97 -6.75
C LYS A 117 9.86 -4.42 -7.98
N ILE A 118 9.99 -3.13 -8.24
CA ILE A 118 9.40 -2.50 -9.42
C ILE A 118 10.18 -2.93 -10.66
N VAL A 119 9.46 -3.50 -11.63
CA VAL A 119 10.05 -3.99 -12.90
C VAL A 119 9.60 -3.17 -14.10
N GLU A 120 8.44 -2.51 -14.02
CA GLU A 120 7.91 -1.63 -15.05
C GLU A 120 7.13 -0.50 -14.43
N LYS A 121 7.02 0.61 -15.13
CA LYS A 121 6.16 1.72 -14.74
C LYS A 121 5.59 2.43 -15.95
N LEU A 122 4.39 2.99 -15.78
CA LEU A 122 3.69 3.76 -16.79
C LEU A 122 3.20 5.07 -16.17
N ASP A 123 3.60 6.17 -16.78
CA ASP A 123 3.18 7.50 -16.35
C ASP A 123 1.75 7.77 -16.84
N LEU A 124 0.83 7.98 -15.90
CA LEU A 124 -0.58 8.26 -16.18
C LEU A 124 -0.92 9.75 -16.00
N GLY A 125 0.09 10.61 -15.88
CA GLY A 125 -0.12 12.04 -15.62
C GLY A 125 -0.10 12.34 -14.13
N THR A 126 -1.24 12.36 -13.48
CA THR A 126 -1.37 12.60 -12.03
C THR A 126 -0.91 11.42 -11.19
N TYR A 127 -1.00 10.22 -11.75
CA TYR A 127 -0.63 8.96 -11.09
C TYR A 127 0.51 8.28 -11.84
N MET A 128 1.26 7.48 -11.09
CA MET A 128 2.21 6.52 -11.67
C MET A 128 1.65 5.11 -11.45
N LEU A 129 1.61 4.30 -12.50
CA LEU A 129 1.29 2.89 -12.40
C LEU A 129 2.59 2.09 -12.38
N TYR A 130 2.74 1.27 -11.35
CA TYR A 130 3.89 0.38 -11.19
C TYR A 130 3.48 -1.07 -11.42
N ILE A 131 4.36 -1.83 -12.05
CA ILE A 131 4.31 -3.29 -12.02
C ILE A 131 5.43 -3.74 -11.11
N GLY A 132 5.07 -4.43 -10.03
CA GLY A 132 6.01 -4.97 -9.07
C GLY A 132 6.04 -6.49 -9.16
N GLU A 133 7.23 -7.06 -9.09
CA GLU A 133 7.42 -8.50 -8.98
C GLU A 133 7.57 -8.87 -7.51
N ALA A 134 6.74 -9.79 -7.03
CA ALA A 134 6.76 -10.21 -5.63
C ALA A 134 8.08 -10.90 -5.31
N ALA A 135 8.80 -10.35 -4.34
CA ALA A 135 10.04 -10.90 -3.81
C ALA A 135 9.81 -11.63 -2.49
N GLU A 136 8.85 -11.17 -1.69
CA GLU A 136 8.49 -11.75 -0.40
C GLU A 136 6.97 -11.69 -0.23
N ALA A 137 6.41 -12.71 0.42
CA ALA A 137 5.01 -12.71 0.81
C ALA A 137 4.86 -13.54 2.09
N GLU A 138 4.02 -13.05 3.01
CA GLU A 138 3.86 -13.66 4.33
C GLU A 138 2.46 -13.39 4.86
N THR A 139 1.83 -14.42 5.44
CA THR A 139 0.59 -14.21 6.20
C THR A 139 0.93 -13.79 7.62
N LEU A 140 0.22 -12.80 8.14
CA LEU A 140 0.49 -12.20 9.46
C LEU A 140 -0.70 -12.32 10.42
N GLY A 141 -1.88 -12.61 9.92
CA GLY A 141 -3.09 -12.71 10.72
C GLY A 141 -4.20 -13.45 10.00
N GLU A 142 -5.34 -13.58 10.68
CA GLU A 142 -6.50 -14.29 10.16
C GLU A 142 -7.73 -13.37 10.20
N GLY A 143 -8.72 -13.70 9.40
CA GLY A 143 -9.98 -12.98 9.33
C GLY A 143 -10.18 -12.27 7.99
N PRO A 144 -11.31 -11.56 7.85
CA PRO A 144 -11.62 -10.86 6.61
C PRO A 144 -10.79 -9.60 6.42
N ALA A 145 -10.48 -9.28 5.17
CA ALA A 145 -9.75 -8.07 4.81
C ALA A 145 -10.67 -6.85 4.81
N LEU A 146 -10.07 -5.70 5.11
CA LEU A 146 -10.75 -4.40 5.06
C LEU A 146 -10.97 -4.01 3.59
N THR A 147 -12.18 -3.52 3.30
CA THR A 147 -12.54 -3.01 1.97
C THR A 147 -12.95 -1.55 2.04
N VAL A 148 -12.99 -0.91 0.87
CA VAL A 148 -13.48 0.47 0.74
C VAL A 148 -14.91 0.59 1.27
N ASP A 149 -15.77 -0.40 0.96
CA ASP A 149 -17.17 -0.39 1.43
C ASP A 149 -17.25 -0.50 2.96
N ASP A 150 -16.42 -1.34 3.57
CA ASP A 150 -16.35 -1.45 5.04
C ASP A 150 -15.97 -0.11 5.67
N PHE A 151 -14.98 0.56 5.09
CA PHE A 151 -14.48 1.85 5.59
C PHE A 151 -15.54 2.95 5.47
N LYS A 152 -16.26 3.01 4.36
CA LYS A 152 -17.33 4.00 4.14
C LYS A 152 -18.53 3.79 5.05
N ASN A 153 -18.84 2.53 5.39
CA ASN A 153 -20.02 2.15 6.16
C ASN A 153 -19.71 1.92 7.65
N GLY A 154 -18.44 2.06 8.02
CA GLY A 154 -17.95 1.83 9.38
C GLY A 154 -17.90 3.10 10.25
#